data_0d73a52966eb7aa83dab8453cc83586b
#
_entry.id   0d73a52966eb7aa83dab8453cc83586b
#
_cell.length_a   1.000
_cell.length_b   1.000
_cell.length_c   1.000
_cell.angle_alpha   90.00
_cell.angle_beta   90.00
_cell.angle_gamma   90.00
#
_symmetry.space_group_name_H-M   'P 1'
#
loop_
_entity.id
_entity.type
_entity.pdbx_description
1 polymer ?
#
loop_
_entity_poly.entity_id
_entity_poly.type
_entity_poly.pdbx_seq_one_letter_code
_entity_poly.pdbx_strand_id
1 'polypeptide(L)'
;IKERFQRPIGHYKTGAHAGEVKYKWDERDKEFQRQVTPLPKSELKKEGFFSTNEETLRKLKPKTNAGKQILAAILARATMQKRMTTYYHGVPELIDSMNWRNSKIHGQLNQCRTKTGRLSSSSPNLQNFDGEIKTLFLSRYGE
;
A
#
# COMPACT_ATOMS: atom_id res chain seq x y z
N ILE A 1 16.26 9.39 -16.72
CA ILE A 1 15.92 8.01 -16.31
C ILE A 1 16.08 7.12 -17.51
N LYS A 2 16.77 5.98 -17.33
CA LYS A 2 16.88 4.96 -18.37
C LYS A 2 15.60 4.15 -18.44
N GLU A 3 14.94 4.16 -19.60
CA GLU A 3 13.77 3.35 -19.88
C GLU A 3 14.19 2.15 -20.72
N ARG A 4 13.84 0.94 -20.29
CA ARG A 4 13.99 -0.28 -21.09
C ARG A 4 12.78 -0.48 -21.97
N PHE A 5 13.00 -0.72 -23.24
CA PHE A 5 11.93 -1.03 -24.18
C PHE A 5 12.34 -2.19 -25.10
N GLN A 6 11.35 -2.86 -25.66
CA GLN A 6 11.57 -3.94 -26.60
C GLN A 6 11.59 -3.36 -28.02
N ARG A 7 12.73 -3.52 -28.72
CA ARG A 7 12.86 -3.15 -30.12
C ARG A 7 12.77 -4.40 -31.00
N PRO A 8 11.90 -4.42 -32.02
CA PRO A 8 11.86 -5.52 -32.95
C PRO A 8 13.17 -5.55 -33.77
N ILE A 9 13.80 -6.72 -33.86
CA ILE A 9 15.05 -6.92 -34.58
C ILE A 9 14.91 -7.87 -35.77
N GLY A 10 13.71 -8.32 -36.08
CA GLY A 10 13.41 -9.24 -37.19
C GLY A 10 12.46 -10.34 -36.76
N HIS A 11 12.46 -11.43 -37.49
CA HIS A 11 11.63 -12.60 -37.20
C HIS A 11 12.51 -13.81 -36.94
N TYR A 12 12.01 -14.73 -36.15
CA TYR A 12 12.65 -16.04 -35.99
C TYR A 12 12.56 -16.82 -37.32
N LYS A 13 13.71 -17.28 -37.83
CA LYS A 13 13.78 -17.98 -39.13
C LYS A 13 13.50 -19.48 -39.00
N THR A 14 13.75 -20.05 -37.83
CA THR A 14 13.67 -21.51 -37.59
C THR A 14 13.21 -21.77 -36.15
N GLY A 15 12.68 -22.99 -35.90
CA GLY A 15 12.25 -23.44 -34.59
C GLY A 15 10.75 -23.20 -34.31
N ALA A 16 10.32 -23.48 -33.08
CA ALA A 16 8.91 -23.42 -32.67
C ALA A 16 8.28 -22.00 -32.81
N HIS A 17 9.10 -20.96 -32.87
CA HIS A 17 8.67 -19.55 -33.01
C HIS A 17 8.95 -18.97 -34.42
N ALA A 18 9.17 -19.83 -35.43
CA ALA A 18 9.43 -19.39 -36.79
C ALA A 18 8.29 -18.48 -37.30
N GLY A 19 8.65 -17.28 -37.79
CA GLY A 19 7.69 -16.30 -38.25
C GLY A 19 7.28 -15.27 -37.20
N GLU A 20 7.49 -15.50 -35.92
CA GLU A 20 7.22 -14.53 -34.86
C GLU A 20 8.26 -13.40 -34.83
N VAL A 21 7.84 -12.24 -34.36
CA VAL A 21 8.73 -11.07 -34.23
C VAL A 21 9.72 -11.30 -33.10
N LYS A 22 10.98 -11.20 -33.40
CA LYS A 22 12.07 -11.28 -32.42
C LYS A 22 12.33 -9.89 -31.85
N TYR A 23 12.32 -9.77 -30.53
CA TYR A 23 12.58 -8.51 -29.81
C TYR A 23 13.92 -8.56 -29.08
N LYS A 24 14.57 -7.41 -29.01
CA LYS A 24 15.75 -7.15 -28.17
C LYS A 24 15.43 -6.06 -27.18
N TRP A 25 15.87 -6.23 -25.94
CA TRP A 25 15.81 -5.16 -24.94
C TRP A 25 16.86 -4.12 -25.28
N ASP A 26 16.43 -2.88 -25.32
CA ASP A 26 17.27 -1.71 -25.56
C ASP A 26 17.00 -0.67 -24.47
N GLU A 27 17.92 0.28 -24.29
CA GLU A 27 17.80 1.34 -23.29
C GLU A 27 17.84 2.70 -23.99
N ARG A 28 16.94 3.58 -23.60
CA ARG A 28 16.96 4.98 -24.03
C ARG A 28 16.86 5.90 -22.84
N ASP A 29 17.50 7.04 -22.94
CA ASP A 29 17.31 8.11 -21.98
C ASP A 29 15.97 8.79 -22.23
N LYS A 30 15.13 8.82 -21.19
CA LYS A 30 13.84 9.50 -21.21
C LYS A 30 13.84 10.63 -20.21
N GLU A 31 13.65 11.82 -20.73
CA GLU A 31 13.46 13.00 -19.90
C GLU A 31 12.01 13.03 -19.40
N PHE A 32 11.86 13.08 -18.09
CA PHE A 32 10.55 13.23 -17.46
C PHE A 32 10.42 14.63 -16.88
N GLN A 33 9.41 15.34 -17.30
CA GLN A 33 9.05 16.58 -16.63
C GLN A 33 8.44 16.27 -15.27
N ARG A 34 8.97 16.93 -14.25
CA ARG A 34 8.46 16.77 -12.88
C ARG A 34 7.05 17.34 -12.79
N GLN A 35 6.07 16.47 -12.60
CA GLN A 35 4.65 16.81 -12.49
C GLN A 35 4.24 17.33 -11.10
N VAL A 36 5.06 17.06 -10.09
CA VAL A 36 4.79 17.42 -8.70
C VAL A 36 6.02 18.07 -8.10
N THR A 37 5.84 19.17 -7.36
CA THR A 37 6.93 19.77 -6.59
C THR A 37 7.07 19.01 -5.27
N PRO A 38 8.28 18.51 -4.95
CA PRO A 38 8.51 17.85 -3.66
C PRO A 38 8.23 18.78 -2.49
N LEU A 39 7.75 18.23 -1.39
CA LEU A 39 7.55 19.01 -0.16
C LEU A 39 8.90 19.33 0.50
N PRO A 40 9.03 20.52 1.11
CA PRO A 40 10.18 20.84 1.93
C PRO A 40 10.38 19.76 3.02
N LYS A 41 11.63 19.37 3.26
CA LYS A 41 12.01 18.36 4.27
C LYS A 41 11.45 16.94 4.03
N SER A 42 10.94 16.64 2.83
CA SER A 42 10.50 15.28 2.48
C SER A 42 11.59 14.44 1.84
N GLU A 43 12.76 15.01 1.58
CA GLU A 43 13.91 14.32 1.01
C GLU A 43 14.49 13.31 2.01
N LEU A 44 14.77 12.13 1.51
CA LEU A 44 15.36 11.04 2.27
C LEU A 44 16.90 11.18 2.28
N LYS A 45 17.58 10.30 3.02
CA LYS A 45 19.04 10.27 3.09
C LYS A 45 19.75 10.17 1.74
N LYS A 46 19.06 9.62 0.73
CA LYS A 46 19.56 9.52 -0.64
C LYS A 46 19.02 10.70 -1.44
N GLU A 47 19.93 11.50 -2.00
CA GLU A 47 19.63 12.67 -2.81
C GLU A 47 18.67 12.35 -3.97
N GLY A 48 17.66 13.20 -4.15
CA GLY A 48 16.64 13.03 -5.19
C GLY A 48 15.53 12.03 -4.86
N PHE A 49 15.59 11.36 -3.71
CA PHE A 49 14.54 10.46 -3.23
C PHE A 49 13.70 11.12 -2.16
N PHE A 50 12.40 11.10 -2.33
CA PHE A 50 11.44 11.76 -1.45
C PHE A 50 10.53 10.74 -0.76
N SER A 51 10.11 11.07 0.45
CA SER A 51 9.17 10.24 1.20
C SER A 51 7.84 10.12 0.47
N THR A 52 7.34 8.89 0.36
CA THR A 52 6.03 8.56 -0.25
C THR A 52 5.03 8.09 0.79
N ASN A 53 5.22 8.46 2.07
CA ASN A 53 4.25 8.14 3.10
C ASN A 53 2.91 8.87 2.85
N GLU A 54 1.84 8.37 3.43
CA GLU A 54 0.49 8.87 3.21
C GLU A 54 0.37 10.36 3.54
N GLU A 55 0.99 10.82 4.62
CA GLU A 55 0.96 12.21 5.06
C GLU A 55 1.63 13.13 4.03
N THR A 56 2.77 12.74 3.49
CA THR A 56 3.47 13.47 2.43
C THR A 56 2.65 13.49 1.16
N LEU A 57 2.11 12.34 0.74
CA LEU A 57 1.31 12.25 -0.48
C LEU A 57 0.05 13.12 -0.40
N ARG A 58 -0.65 13.17 0.73
CA ARG A 58 -1.83 14.03 0.92
C ARG A 58 -1.53 15.53 0.80
N LYS A 59 -0.32 15.96 1.13
CA LYS A 59 0.11 17.37 1.04
C LYS A 59 0.61 17.76 -0.35
N LEU A 60 0.84 16.80 -1.25
CA LEU A 60 1.29 17.09 -2.60
C LEU A 60 0.21 17.79 -3.43
N LYS A 61 0.65 18.74 -4.26
CA LYS A 61 -0.22 19.49 -5.17
C LYS A 61 0.18 19.20 -6.62
N PRO A 62 -0.44 18.21 -7.27
CA PRO A 62 -0.17 17.92 -8.68
C PRO A 62 -0.55 19.09 -9.59
N LYS A 63 0.26 19.34 -10.62
CA LYS A 63 0.05 20.42 -11.58
C LYS A 63 -1.06 20.14 -12.58
N THR A 64 -1.31 18.86 -12.88
CA THR A 64 -2.27 18.44 -13.91
C THR A 64 -3.44 17.68 -13.31
N ASN A 65 -4.58 17.66 -14.00
CA ASN A 65 -5.74 16.87 -13.58
C ASN A 65 -5.43 15.35 -13.58
N ALA A 66 -4.68 14.86 -14.56
CA ALA A 66 -4.20 13.48 -14.58
C ALA A 66 -3.35 13.16 -13.34
N GLY A 67 -2.46 14.06 -12.93
CA GLY A 67 -1.67 13.92 -11.71
C GLY A 67 -2.54 13.85 -10.45
N LYS A 68 -3.61 14.65 -10.37
CA LYS A 68 -4.57 14.58 -9.25
C LYS A 68 -5.30 13.24 -9.19
N GLN A 69 -5.75 12.73 -10.34
CA GLN A 69 -6.40 11.42 -10.42
C GLN A 69 -5.46 10.28 -10.02
N ILE A 70 -4.22 10.31 -10.50
CA ILE A 70 -3.21 9.31 -10.14
C ILE A 70 -2.93 9.35 -8.62
N LEU A 71 -2.76 10.54 -8.05
CA LEU A 71 -2.52 10.67 -6.61
C LEU A 71 -3.70 10.15 -5.79
N ALA A 72 -4.92 10.48 -6.19
CA ALA A 72 -6.14 9.97 -5.55
C ALA A 72 -6.22 8.44 -5.63
N ALA A 73 -5.91 7.86 -6.80
CA ALA A 73 -5.88 6.41 -6.99
C ALA A 73 -4.82 5.71 -6.12
N ILE A 74 -3.63 6.30 -5.98
CA ILE A 74 -2.57 5.77 -5.13
C ILE A 74 -3.02 5.75 -3.66
N LEU A 75 -3.61 6.84 -3.17
CA LEU A 75 -4.10 6.95 -1.80
C LEU A 75 -5.26 5.98 -1.53
N ALA A 76 -6.22 5.87 -2.46
CA ALA A 76 -7.33 4.92 -2.37
C ALA A 76 -6.81 3.48 -2.33
N ARG A 77 -5.87 3.14 -3.24
CA ARG A 77 -5.24 1.81 -3.25
C ARG A 77 -4.54 1.49 -1.92
N ALA A 78 -3.78 2.43 -1.37
CA ALA A 78 -3.07 2.23 -0.10
C ALA A 78 -4.05 1.96 1.05
N THR A 79 -5.16 2.69 1.12
CA THR A 79 -6.22 2.47 2.11
C THR A 79 -6.87 1.09 1.95
N MET A 80 -7.24 0.71 0.72
CA MET A 80 -7.82 -0.60 0.45
C MET A 80 -6.85 -1.74 0.73
N GLN A 81 -5.58 -1.58 0.35
CA GLN A 81 -4.54 -2.58 0.64
C GLN A 81 -4.40 -2.81 2.14
N LYS A 82 -4.39 -1.74 2.93
CA LYS A 82 -4.34 -1.83 4.39
C LYS A 82 -5.58 -2.55 4.94
N ARG A 83 -6.77 -2.24 4.45
CA ARG A 83 -8.02 -2.92 4.86
C ARG A 83 -7.97 -4.41 4.54
N MET A 84 -7.56 -4.76 3.33
CA MET A 84 -7.46 -6.15 2.90
C MET A 84 -6.47 -6.94 3.76
N THR A 85 -5.25 -6.44 3.92
CA THR A 85 -4.20 -7.18 4.65
C THR A 85 -4.45 -7.22 6.15
N THR A 86 -4.85 -6.10 6.76
CA THR A 86 -4.98 -6.02 8.23
C THR A 86 -6.26 -6.64 8.74
N TYR A 87 -7.38 -6.42 8.01
CA TYR A 87 -8.67 -6.84 8.53
C TYR A 87 -9.22 -8.07 7.82
N TYR A 88 -9.26 -8.06 6.49
CA TYR A 88 -9.90 -9.12 5.74
C TYR A 88 -9.14 -10.45 5.80
N HIS A 89 -7.82 -10.39 5.74
CA HIS A 89 -6.95 -11.56 5.89
C HIS A 89 -6.41 -11.69 7.32
N GLY A 90 -5.92 -10.62 7.89
CA GLY A 90 -5.22 -10.67 9.18
C GLY A 90 -6.11 -11.04 10.36
N VAL A 91 -7.40 -10.68 10.36
CA VAL A 91 -8.31 -11.06 11.47
C VAL A 91 -8.66 -12.54 11.43
N PRO A 92 -9.09 -13.15 10.31
CA PRO A 92 -9.29 -14.60 10.23
C PRO A 92 -8.04 -15.40 10.57
N GLU A 93 -6.89 -15.05 9.99
CA GLU A 93 -5.61 -15.70 10.28
C GLU A 93 -5.26 -15.64 11.78
N LEU A 94 -5.56 -14.50 12.43
CA LEU A 94 -5.35 -14.37 13.87
C LEU A 94 -6.28 -15.28 14.66
N ILE A 95 -7.57 -15.35 14.30
CA ILE A 95 -8.56 -16.25 14.94
C ILE A 95 -8.09 -17.69 14.85
N ASP A 96 -7.63 -18.11 13.68
CA ASP A 96 -7.15 -19.45 13.42
C ASP A 96 -5.85 -19.75 14.19
N SER A 97 -4.89 -18.85 14.14
CA SER A 97 -3.60 -19.00 14.83
C SER A 97 -3.71 -19.07 16.34
N MET A 98 -4.69 -18.35 16.91
CA MET A 98 -4.98 -18.34 18.35
C MET A 98 -5.97 -19.43 18.77
N ASN A 99 -6.46 -20.22 17.81
CA ASN A 99 -7.45 -21.26 18.02
C ASN A 99 -8.71 -20.76 18.77
N TRP A 100 -9.14 -19.54 18.45
CA TRP A 100 -10.34 -18.95 19.04
C TRP A 100 -11.60 -19.56 18.41
N ARG A 101 -12.50 -20.03 19.24
CA ARG A 101 -13.74 -20.68 18.79
C ARG A 101 -14.84 -19.65 18.48
N ASN A 102 -15.76 -20.03 17.60
CA ASN A 102 -16.98 -19.27 17.30
C ASN A 102 -16.73 -17.87 16.72
N SER A 103 -15.65 -17.69 15.95
CA SER A 103 -15.30 -16.41 15.32
C SER A 103 -15.25 -15.23 16.32
N LYS A 104 -14.90 -15.49 17.55
CA LYS A 104 -14.77 -14.46 18.60
C LYS A 104 -13.34 -13.95 18.65
N ILE A 105 -13.19 -12.64 18.84
CA ILE A 105 -11.90 -11.99 19.03
C ILE A 105 -11.69 -11.67 20.49
N HIS A 106 -10.55 -12.11 21.03
CA HIS A 106 -10.13 -11.85 22.40
C HIS A 106 -8.93 -10.92 22.40
N GLY A 107 -9.18 -9.60 22.51
CA GLY A 107 -8.13 -8.61 22.64
C GLY A 107 -7.63 -8.46 24.07
N GLN A 108 -6.35 -8.18 24.23
CA GLN A 108 -5.75 -7.86 25.54
C GLN A 108 -5.75 -6.35 25.74
N LEU A 109 -6.22 -5.90 26.89
CA LEU A 109 -6.13 -4.53 27.34
C LEU A 109 -5.03 -4.41 28.40
N ASN A 110 -4.01 -3.63 28.11
CA ASN A 110 -2.87 -3.42 28.98
C ASN A 110 -3.02 -2.09 29.70
N GLN A 111 -3.01 -2.12 31.02
CA GLN A 111 -2.97 -0.95 31.88
C GLN A 111 -1.53 -0.49 32.09
N CYS A 112 -1.36 0.79 32.40
CA CYS A 112 -0.07 1.39 32.81
C CYS A 112 1.09 1.26 31.81
N ARG A 113 0.81 0.90 30.54
CA ARG A 113 1.86 0.84 29.51
C ARG A 113 2.09 2.16 28.76
N THR A 114 1.18 3.11 28.86
CA THR A 114 1.30 4.40 28.22
C THR A 114 1.69 5.48 29.22
N LYS A 115 2.57 6.40 28.84
CA LYS A 115 2.96 7.55 29.69
C LYS A 115 1.77 8.46 30.06
N THR A 116 0.70 8.40 29.28
CA THR A 116 -0.50 9.23 29.44
C THR A 116 -1.60 8.58 30.28
N GLY A 117 -1.36 7.36 30.85
CA GLY A 117 -2.35 6.62 31.62
C GLY A 117 -3.49 5.99 30.78
N ARG A 118 -3.42 6.07 29.45
CA ARG A 118 -4.42 5.42 28.57
C ARG A 118 -4.22 3.91 28.57
N LEU A 119 -5.31 3.16 28.38
CA LEU A 119 -5.24 1.75 28.07
C LEU A 119 -4.59 1.56 26.70
N SER A 120 -3.77 0.53 26.57
CA SER A 120 -3.28 0.05 25.27
C SER A 120 -3.85 -1.31 24.97
N SER A 121 -4.08 -1.61 23.70
CA SER A 121 -4.60 -2.91 23.26
C SER A 121 -3.56 -3.65 22.44
N SER A 122 -3.51 -4.97 22.63
CA SER A 122 -2.63 -5.87 21.88
C SER A 122 -3.32 -7.20 21.57
N SER A 123 -2.87 -7.86 20.56
CA SER A 123 -3.24 -9.23 20.15
C SER A 123 -4.74 -9.50 19.98
N PRO A 124 -5.46 -8.78 19.14
CA PRO A 124 -5.08 -7.67 18.27
C PRO A 124 -5.20 -6.29 18.94
N ASN A 125 -4.63 -5.26 18.31
CA ASN A 125 -4.85 -3.89 18.76
C ASN A 125 -6.21 -3.37 18.27
N LEU A 126 -7.25 -3.59 19.07
CA LEU A 126 -8.63 -3.21 18.76
C LEU A 126 -8.85 -1.69 18.67
N GLN A 127 -7.94 -0.88 19.25
CA GLN A 127 -8.05 0.58 19.21
C GLN A 127 -7.75 1.14 17.83
N ASN A 128 -6.91 0.45 17.04
CA ASN A 128 -6.49 0.87 15.71
C ASN A 128 -7.46 0.43 14.59
N PHE A 129 -8.56 -0.23 14.93
CA PHE A 129 -9.53 -0.63 13.94
C PHE A 129 -10.23 0.61 13.36
N ASP A 130 -10.37 0.64 12.04
CA ASP A 130 -11.11 1.68 11.32
C ASP A 130 -12.58 1.70 11.77
N GLY A 131 -13.18 2.90 11.81
CA GLY A 131 -14.57 3.08 12.25
C GLY A 131 -15.56 2.22 11.47
N GLU A 132 -15.40 2.11 10.15
CA GLU A 132 -16.23 1.25 9.31
C GLU A 132 -16.06 -0.24 9.65
N ILE A 133 -14.85 -0.66 9.95
CA ILE A 133 -14.54 -2.05 10.32
C ILE A 133 -15.12 -2.38 11.70
N LYS A 134 -15.15 -1.41 12.62
CA LYS A 134 -15.74 -1.63 13.96
C LYS A 134 -17.21 -2.03 13.91
N THR A 135 -17.95 -1.60 12.91
CA THR A 135 -19.37 -1.96 12.74
C THR A 135 -19.60 -3.44 12.42
N LEU A 136 -18.54 -4.14 11.96
CA LEU A 136 -18.60 -5.59 11.69
C LEU A 136 -18.48 -6.45 12.95
N PHE A 137 -18.03 -5.85 14.05
CA PHE A 137 -17.87 -6.56 15.32
C PHE A 137 -19.08 -6.34 16.20
N LEU A 138 -19.76 -7.44 16.50
CA LEU A 138 -20.91 -7.42 17.39
C LEU A 138 -20.48 -7.70 18.83
N SER A 139 -21.13 -7.05 19.77
CA SER A 139 -20.93 -7.36 21.18
C SER A 139 -21.41 -8.79 21.49
N ARG A 140 -20.69 -9.50 22.35
CA ARG A 140 -21.09 -10.82 22.83
C ARG A 140 -22.43 -10.79 23.58
N TYR A 141 -22.76 -9.67 24.18
CA TYR A 141 -23.91 -9.50 25.05
C TYR A 141 -25.09 -8.78 24.40
N GLY A 142 -25.03 -8.59 23.07
CA GLY A 142 -26.01 -7.78 22.36
C GLY A 142 -25.74 -6.28 22.49
N GLU A 143 -26.65 -5.48 22.01
CA GLU A 143 -26.63 -4.03 22.22
C GLU A 143 -27.00 -3.67 23.66
#